data_b829c868052b236cd72216aef0aecd41
#
_entry.id   b829c868052b236cd72216aef0aecd41
#
_cell.length_a   1.000
_cell.length_b   1.000
_cell.length_c   1.000
_cell.angle_alpha   90.00
_cell.angle_beta   90.00
_cell.angle_gamma   90.00
#
_symmetry.space_group_name_H-M   'P 1'
#
loop_
_entity.id
_entity.type
_entity.pdbx_description
1 polymer ?
#
loop_
_entity_poly.entity_id
_entity_poly.type
_entity_poly.pdbx_seq_one_letter_code
_entity_poly.pdbx_strand_id
1 'polypeptide(L)'
;MNIPENAKQIEVNGATVPFFKDEDAYYFDSSLTGPPEPMVNAMVGLQLLDDKHKLVMINHKPPMGLFPKIQNSFKYEIVELENDKVAVTFIKKTNTTVNLKNIDTSCS
;
A
#
# COMPACT_ATOMS: atom_id res chain seq x y z
N MET A 1 7.53 -11.21 7.93
CA MET A 1 6.47 -10.38 8.51
C MET A 1 5.11 -10.93 8.14
N ASN A 2 4.23 -10.94 9.08
CA ASN A 2 2.85 -11.33 8.84
C ASN A 2 1.95 -10.20 9.26
N ILE A 3 0.67 -10.32 8.89
CA ILE A 3 -0.33 -9.36 9.32
C ILE A 3 -0.42 -9.46 10.85
N PRO A 4 -0.33 -8.34 11.58
CA PRO A 4 -0.36 -8.39 13.05
C PRO A 4 -1.65 -8.99 13.58
N GLU A 5 -1.54 -9.72 14.69
CA GLU A 5 -2.70 -10.37 15.28
C GLU A 5 -3.74 -9.39 15.79
N ASN A 6 -3.30 -8.20 16.19
CA ASN A 6 -4.21 -7.17 16.69
C ASN A 6 -4.90 -6.39 15.57
N ALA A 7 -4.51 -6.61 14.31
CA ALA A 7 -5.19 -5.99 13.19
C ALA A 7 -6.54 -6.66 12.99
N LYS A 8 -7.56 -5.85 12.73
CA LYS A 8 -8.92 -6.34 12.56
C LYS A 8 -9.29 -6.39 11.09
N GLN A 9 -10.01 -7.44 10.72
CA GLN A 9 -10.47 -7.55 9.35
C GLN A 9 -11.53 -6.50 9.08
N ILE A 10 -11.41 -5.87 7.89
CA ILE A 10 -12.35 -4.86 7.44
C ILE A 10 -12.87 -5.24 6.05
N GLU A 11 -14.00 -4.66 5.67
CA GLU A 11 -14.52 -4.81 4.33
C GLU A 11 -14.06 -3.66 3.46
N VAL A 12 -13.57 -3.99 2.26
CA VAL A 12 -13.09 -2.98 1.31
C VAL A 12 -13.70 -3.27 -0.05
N ASN A 13 -14.38 -2.30 -0.60
CA ASN A 13 -14.99 -2.42 -1.92
C ASN A 13 -13.92 -2.68 -2.98
N GLY A 14 -14.16 -3.70 -3.79
CA GLY A 14 -13.26 -4.06 -4.88
C GLY A 14 -12.13 -5.00 -4.49
N ALA A 15 -11.96 -5.27 -3.20
CA ALA A 15 -10.93 -6.20 -2.72
C ALA A 15 -11.33 -7.64 -3.05
N THR A 16 -10.34 -8.44 -3.44
CA THR A 16 -10.56 -9.86 -3.70
C THR A 16 -9.90 -10.76 -2.65
N VAL A 17 -9.18 -10.14 -1.69
CA VAL A 17 -8.60 -10.83 -0.54
C VAL A 17 -9.00 -10.06 0.71
N PRO A 18 -8.93 -10.70 1.90
CA PRO A 18 -9.23 -9.98 3.14
C PRO A 18 -8.26 -8.84 3.40
N PHE A 19 -8.78 -7.72 3.85
CA PHE A 19 -8.00 -6.58 4.31
C PHE A 19 -8.11 -6.49 5.82
N PHE A 20 -7.02 -6.03 6.45
CA PHE A 20 -6.95 -5.86 7.90
C PHE A 20 -6.46 -4.45 8.21
N LYS A 21 -6.80 -3.95 9.38
CA LYS A 21 -6.43 -2.60 9.79
C LYS A 21 -6.07 -2.58 11.28
N ASP A 22 -5.00 -1.85 11.59
CA ASP A 22 -4.70 -1.48 12.97
C ASP A 22 -4.54 0.05 13.02
N GLU A 23 -3.94 0.56 14.11
CA GLU A 23 -3.81 2.01 14.28
C GLU A 23 -2.88 2.65 13.25
N ASP A 24 -1.95 1.88 12.69
CA ASP A 24 -0.87 2.42 11.87
C ASP A 24 -1.02 2.10 10.39
N ALA A 25 -1.73 1.04 10.06
CA ALA A 25 -1.65 0.53 8.68
C ALA A 25 -2.86 -0.29 8.28
N TYR A 26 -2.99 -0.44 6.97
CA TYR A 26 -3.84 -1.45 6.34
C TYR A 26 -2.95 -2.57 5.82
N TYR A 27 -3.43 -3.80 5.86
CA TYR A 27 -2.65 -4.97 5.48
C TYR A 27 -3.46 -5.90 4.59
N PHE A 28 -2.81 -6.51 3.61
CA PHE A 28 -3.41 -7.62 2.89
C PHE A 28 -2.31 -8.56 2.39
N ASP A 29 -2.69 -9.82 2.17
CA ASP A 29 -1.76 -10.84 1.67
C ASP A 29 -2.32 -11.39 0.37
N SER A 30 -1.65 -11.10 -0.74
CA SER A 30 -2.01 -11.59 -2.06
C SER A 30 -1.02 -12.64 -2.56
N SER A 31 -0.18 -13.18 -1.68
CA SER A 31 0.88 -14.09 -2.09
C SER A 31 0.36 -15.41 -2.66
N LEU A 32 -0.89 -15.76 -2.38
CA LEU A 32 -1.50 -16.98 -2.89
C LEU A 32 -2.40 -16.74 -4.10
N THR A 33 -2.46 -15.52 -4.60
CA THR A 33 -3.27 -15.19 -5.78
C THR A 33 -2.39 -15.04 -7.01
N GLY A 34 -3.02 -15.11 -8.17
CA GLY A 34 -2.34 -14.85 -9.45
C GLY A 34 -2.78 -13.52 -10.05
N PRO A 35 -2.03 -13.03 -11.06
CA PRO A 35 -2.41 -11.80 -11.75
C PRO A 35 -3.84 -11.89 -12.28
N PRO A 36 -4.64 -10.81 -12.24
CA PRO A 36 -4.26 -9.46 -11.85
C PRO A 36 -4.58 -9.12 -10.39
N GLU A 37 -4.91 -10.11 -9.55
CA GLU A 37 -5.42 -9.83 -8.21
C GLU A 37 -4.47 -9.03 -7.31
N PRO A 38 -3.14 -9.33 -7.31
CA PRO A 38 -2.25 -8.50 -6.47
C PRO A 38 -2.30 -7.02 -6.84
N MET A 39 -2.35 -6.72 -8.14
CA MET A 39 -2.40 -5.34 -8.61
C MET A 39 -3.75 -4.69 -8.25
N VAL A 40 -4.85 -5.42 -8.43
CA VAL A 40 -6.19 -4.92 -8.11
C VAL A 40 -6.27 -4.57 -6.64
N ASN A 41 -5.82 -5.46 -5.76
CA ASN A 41 -5.87 -5.22 -4.33
C ASN A 41 -4.97 -4.07 -3.90
N ALA A 42 -3.79 -3.95 -4.51
CA ALA A 42 -2.89 -2.83 -4.22
C ALA A 42 -3.56 -1.50 -4.59
N MET A 43 -4.16 -1.43 -5.77
CA MET A 43 -4.83 -0.21 -6.22
C MET A 43 -5.99 0.16 -5.30
N VAL A 44 -6.78 -0.83 -4.87
CA VAL A 44 -7.87 -0.61 -3.94
C VAL A 44 -7.34 -0.12 -2.59
N GLY A 45 -6.29 -0.77 -2.09
CA GLY A 45 -5.72 -0.41 -0.79
C GLY A 45 -5.12 0.98 -0.78
N LEU A 46 -4.48 1.39 -1.88
CA LEU A 46 -3.87 2.73 -1.95
C LEU A 46 -4.92 3.83 -1.83
N GLN A 47 -6.15 3.58 -2.23
CA GLN A 47 -7.21 4.56 -2.12
C GLN A 47 -7.66 4.78 -0.67
N LEU A 48 -7.32 3.87 0.23
CA LEU A 48 -7.66 4.01 1.65
C LEU A 48 -6.69 4.90 2.41
N LEU A 49 -5.52 5.17 1.84
CA LEU A 49 -4.44 5.81 2.59
C LEU A 49 -4.69 7.29 2.83
N ASP A 50 -4.25 7.73 3.99
CA ASP A 50 -4.21 9.13 4.39
C ASP A 50 -2.79 9.42 4.92
N ASP A 51 -2.61 10.55 5.58
CA ASP A 51 -1.29 10.91 6.10
C ASP A 51 -0.94 10.18 7.40
N LYS A 52 -1.81 9.33 7.90
CA LYS A 52 -1.60 8.62 9.17
C LYS A 52 -1.44 7.11 9.00
N HIS A 53 -1.90 6.56 7.89
CA HIS A 53 -1.91 5.13 7.67
C HIS A 53 -1.09 4.77 6.45
N LYS A 54 -0.39 3.65 6.53
CA LYS A 54 0.34 3.08 5.40
C LYS A 54 -0.34 1.79 4.96
N LEU A 55 0.03 1.29 3.79
CA LEU A 55 -0.47 0.02 3.28
C LEU A 55 0.67 -0.98 3.24
N VAL A 56 0.46 -2.15 3.81
CA VAL A 56 1.43 -3.25 3.75
C VAL A 56 0.85 -4.35 2.89
N MET A 57 1.51 -4.64 1.80
CA MET A 57 1.14 -5.69 0.86
C MET A 57 2.12 -6.84 1.00
N ILE A 58 1.61 -8.03 1.28
CA ILE A 58 2.43 -9.23 1.26
C ILE A 58 2.14 -9.94 -0.05
N ASN A 59 3.19 -10.26 -0.80
CA ASN A 59 3.05 -10.88 -2.11
C ASN A 59 4.24 -11.77 -2.37
N HIS A 60 4.20 -12.57 -3.44
CA HIS A 60 5.31 -13.44 -3.78
C HIS A 60 6.39 -12.71 -4.58
N LYS A 61 6.11 -11.50 -5.08
CA LYS A 61 7.11 -10.65 -5.74
C LYS A 61 6.64 -9.20 -5.69
N PRO A 62 7.58 -8.23 -5.82
CA PRO A 62 7.18 -6.82 -5.85
C PRO A 62 6.32 -6.52 -7.08
N PRO A 63 5.29 -5.67 -6.93
CA PRO A 63 4.43 -5.29 -8.07
C PRO A 63 5.10 -4.23 -8.93
N MET A 64 6.10 -4.62 -9.70
CA MET A 64 6.97 -3.69 -10.43
C MET A 64 6.20 -2.79 -11.40
N GLY A 65 5.12 -3.30 -12.01
CA GLY A 65 4.31 -2.50 -12.92
C GLY A 65 3.50 -1.40 -12.25
N LEU A 66 3.34 -1.50 -10.93
CA LEU A 66 2.58 -0.50 -10.16
C LEU A 66 3.42 0.74 -9.85
N PHE A 67 4.70 0.54 -9.54
CA PHE A 67 5.54 1.61 -8.99
C PHE A 67 5.60 2.85 -9.88
N PRO A 68 5.82 2.74 -11.20
CA PRO A 68 5.84 3.94 -12.04
C PRO A 68 4.53 4.71 -12.03
N LYS A 69 3.42 4.03 -11.78
CA LYS A 69 2.10 4.65 -11.80
C LYS A 69 1.81 5.45 -10.55
N ILE A 70 2.49 5.15 -9.43
CA ILE A 70 2.16 5.76 -8.15
C ILE A 70 3.28 6.59 -7.55
N GLN A 71 4.45 6.62 -8.16
CA GLN A 71 5.64 7.23 -7.53
C GLN A 71 5.48 8.72 -7.24
N ASN A 72 4.57 9.40 -7.93
CA ASN A 72 4.34 10.82 -7.69
C ASN A 72 3.50 11.06 -6.42
N SER A 73 2.75 10.06 -5.99
CA SER A 73 1.81 10.21 -4.88
C SER A 73 2.16 9.35 -3.67
N PHE A 74 2.99 8.33 -3.85
CA PHE A 74 3.31 7.39 -2.78
C PHE A 74 4.79 7.06 -2.77
N LYS A 75 5.33 6.86 -1.55
CA LYS A 75 6.63 6.22 -1.35
C LYS A 75 6.39 4.75 -1.12
N TYR A 76 7.43 3.94 -1.36
CA TYR A 76 7.31 2.52 -1.07
C TYR A 76 8.64 1.96 -0.61
N GLU A 77 8.58 0.89 0.18
CA GLU A 77 9.73 0.13 0.62
C GLU A 77 9.46 -1.35 0.41
N ILE A 78 10.48 -2.10 0.00
CA ILE A 78 10.37 -3.52 -0.26
C ILE A 78 11.27 -4.25 0.71
N VAL A 79 10.69 -5.21 1.45
CA VAL A 79 11.44 -6.06 2.39
C VAL A 79 11.22 -7.50 1.99
N GLU A 80 12.33 -8.23 1.84
CA GLU A 80 12.23 -9.66 1.54
C GLU A 80 11.86 -10.43 2.79
N LEU A 81 10.97 -11.38 2.64
CA LEU A 81 10.50 -12.24 3.70
C LEU A 81 10.93 -13.67 3.42
N GLU A 82 10.62 -14.56 4.37
CA GLU A 82 10.86 -15.98 4.17
C GLU A 82 9.89 -16.55 3.14
N ASN A 83 10.21 -17.71 2.60
CA ASN A 83 9.37 -18.46 1.67
C ASN A 83 9.12 -17.70 0.36
N ASP A 84 10.14 -16.96 -0.10
CA ASP A 84 10.09 -16.24 -1.38
C ASP A 84 8.96 -15.22 -1.44
N LYS A 85 8.61 -14.64 -0.30
CA LYS A 85 7.61 -13.58 -0.22
C LYS A 85 8.28 -12.24 0.03
N VAL A 86 7.57 -11.17 -0.26
CA VAL A 86 8.02 -9.81 0.02
C VAL A 86 6.89 -9.04 0.72
N ALA A 87 7.28 -8.08 1.53
CA ALA A 87 6.35 -7.09 2.09
C ALA A 87 6.67 -5.75 1.45
N VAL A 88 5.68 -5.13 0.84
CA VAL A 88 5.82 -3.81 0.23
C VAL A 88 4.99 -2.85 1.05
N THR A 89 5.62 -1.82 1.59
CA THR A 89 4.96 -0.81 2.40
C THR A 89 4.81 0.45 1.57
N PHE A 90 3.58 0.92 1.42
CA PHE A 90 3.27 2.14 0.67
C PHE A 90 2.89 3.24 1.65
N ILE A 91 3.45 4.42 1.44
CA ILE A 91 3.19 5.58 2.29
C ILE A 91 2.77 6.74 1.39
N LYS A 92 1.64 7.34 1.69
CA LYS A 92 1.16 8.48 0.91
C LYS A 92 2.04 9.69 1.18
N LYS A 93 2.42 10.38 0.12
CA LYS A 93 3.19 11.62 0.22
C LYS A 93 2.26 12.74 0.66
N THR A 94 2.59 13.38 1.77
CA THR A 94 1.69 14.35 2.38
C THR A 94 1.73 15.71 1.71
N ASN A 95 2.75 16.01 0.93
CA ASN A 95 2.92 17.32 0.31
C ASN A 95 2.64 17.30 -1.18
N THR A 96 1.81 16.42 -1.59
CA THR A 96 1.44 16.35 -2.99
C THR A 96 0.26 17.27 -3.30
N THR A 97 -0.11 18.02 -2.34
CA THR A 97 -1.22 18.91 -2.53
C THR A 97 -0.76 20.26 -2.98
N VAL A 98 -0.33 20.19 -2.23
CA VAL A 98 -0.37 20.92 -2.16
C VAL A 98 0.00 21.64 -2.31
N ASN A 99 0.40 21.80 -2.00
CA ASN A 99 0.67 22.29 -2.14
C ASN A 99 0.86 22.89 -2.28
N LEU A 100 1.11 23.25 -2.18
CA LEU A 100 1.34 23.55 -2.27
C LEU A 100 1.39 24.27 -2.36
N LYS A 101 1.46 24.77 -2.29
CA LYS A 101 1.57 25.28 -2.37
C LYS A 101 2.01 25.76 -2.39
N ASN A 102 2.26 26.18 -2.22
CA ASN A 102 2.72 26.37 -2.37
C ASN A 102 3.28 26.63 -2.50
N ILE A 103 3.50 26.94 -2.23
CA ILE A 103 4.01 26.82 -2.47
C ILE A 103 4.49 26.98 -2.85
N ASP A 104 4.58 27.37 -2.67
CA ASP A 104 4.96 27.20 -3.19
C ASP A 104 5.41 27.23 -3.50
N THR A 105 5.49 27.66 -3.22
CA THR A 105 5.85 27.31 -3.61
C THR A 105 6.29 27.18 -3.93
N SER A 106 6.41 27.65 -3.57
CA SER A 106 6.67 27.23 -4.01
C SER A 106 6.91 27.02 -4.33
N CYS A 107 6.92 27.58 -4.03
CA CYS A 107 6.95 27.10 -4.42
C CYS A 107 7.16 26.92 -4.59
N SER A 108 7.21 27.33 -4.33
CA SER A 108 7.15 27.01 -4.59
C SER A 108 7.28 26.67 -4.74
#